data_a5df092f6aee74508c98b6e3ed411f23
#
_entry.id   a5df092f6aee74508c98b6e3ed411f23
#
_cell.length_a   1.000
_cell.length_b   1.000
_cell.length_c   1.000
_cell.angle_alpha   90.00
_cell.angle_beta   90.00
_cell.angle_gamma   90.00
#
_symmetry.space_group_name_H-M   'P 1'
#
loop_
_entity.id
_entity.type
_entity.pdbx_description
1 polymer ?
#
loop_
_entity_poly.entity_id
_entity_poly.type
_entity_poly.pdbx_seq_one_letter_code
_entity_poly.pdbx_strand_id
1 'polypeptide(L)'
;MHRSSRFVLAPQLACVAALGGVCFFWLAHAQNALIDDARFTGVSRALEAEGWRVSHRWFEPGARTAWHRHPGGQLLFVEKGRARVQERGRTLHELATGESHYTAPDVEHWHGATPDSEFTQVALGRGEAAETVWLEKVTDQQYAGR
;
A
#
# COMPACT_ATOMS: atom_id res chain seq x y z
N MET A 1 -8.36 -45.71 -59.66
CA MET A 1 -8.72 -45.92 -58.23
C MET A 1 -7.81 -45.11 -57.38
N HIS A 2 -8.22 -43.86 -57.02
CA HIS A 2 -7.42 -42.96 -56.18
C HIS A 2 -8.14 -42.83 -54.85
N ARG A 3 -7.48 -43.30 -53.77
CA ARG A 3 -7.93 -43.17 -52.39
C ARG A 3 -7.35 -41.87 -51.83
N SER A 4 -8.21 -40.88 -51.60
CA SER A 4 -7.87 -39.64 -50.88
C SER A 4 -7.82 -39.93 -49.39
N SER A 5 -6.62 -39.82 -48.79
CA SER A 5 -6.45 -39.80 -47.35
C SER A 5 -6.84 -38.42 -46.79
N ARG A 6 -7.90 -38.40 -46.02
CA ARG A 6 -8.29 -37.17 -45.24
C ARG A 6 -7.48 -37.17 -43.95
N PHE A 7 -6.57 -36.24 -43.83
CA PHE A 7 -5.94 -35.90 -42.58
C PHE A 7 -6.97 -35.21 -41.68
N VAL A 8 -7.30 -35.83 -40.57
CA VAL A 8 -8.06 -35.23 -39.51
C VAL A 8 -7.05 -34.46 -38.64
N LEU A 9 -7.09 -33.14 -38.72
CA LEU A 9 -6.37 -32.28 -37.75
C LEU A 9 -7.14 -32.32 -36.42
N ALA A 10 -6.55 -32.90 -35.42
CA ALA A 10 -7.03 -32.86 -34.04
C ALA A 10 -6.88 -31.42 -33.46
N PRO A 11 -7.80 -30.98 -32.61
CA PRO A 11 -7.73 -29.64 -32.01
C PRO A 11 -6.70 -29.61 -30.89
N GLN A 12 -5.55 -29.03 -31.14
CA GLN A 12 -4.53 -28.72 -30.13
C GLN A 12 -4.50 -27.24 -29.71
N LEU A 13 -5.65 -26.58 -29.64
CA LEU A 13 -5.71 -25.16 -29.30
C LEU A 13 -6.45 -24.83 -28.00
N ALA A 14 -6.74 -25.82 -27.16
CA ALA A 14 -7.49 -25.57 -25.92
C ALA A 14 -6.65 -25.46 -24.64
N CYS A 15 -5.34 -25.76 -24.67
CA CYS A 15 -4.52 -25.75 -23.44
C CYS A 15 -3.65 -24.50 -23.22
N VAL A 16 -3.53 -23.60 -24.20
CA VAL A 16 -2.65 -22.42 -24.05
C VAL A 16 -3.38 -21.25 -23.37
N ALA A 17 -4.69 -21.20 -23.41
CA ALA A 17 -5.46 -20.10 -22.81
C ALA A 17 -5.57 -20.19 -21.27
N ALA A 18 -5.45 -21.37 -20.68
CA ALA A 18 -5.56 -21.56 -19.22
C ALA A 18 -4.29 -21.19 -18.46
N LEU A 19 -3.11 -21.33 -19.08
CA LEU A 19 -1.85 -20.97 -18.43
C LEU A 19 -1.54 -19.47 -18.50
N GLY A 20 -2.04 -18.76 -19.50
CA GLY A 20 -1.87 -17.30 -19.62
C GLY A 20 -2.63 -16.50 -18.56
N GLY A 21 -3.79 -16.97 -18.12
CA GLY A 21 -4.62 -16.30 -17.11
C GLY A 21 -3.99 -16.30 -15.72
N VAL A 22 -3.37 -17.39 -15.32
CA VAL A 22 -2.73 -17.52 -14.00
C VAL A 22 -1.45 -16.67 -13.94
N CYS A 23 -0.66 -16.65 -15.02
CA CYS A 23 0.54 -15.79 -15.08
C CYS A 23 0.21 -14.30 -15.06
N PHE A 24 -0.88 -13.86 -15.73
CA PHE A 24 -1.31 -12.47 -15.71
C PHE A 24 -1.80 -12.02 -14.33
N PHE A 25 -2.53 -12.87 -13.60
CA PHE A 25 -2.96 -12.57 -12.23
C PHE A 25 -1.76 -12.46 -11.27
N TRP A 26 -0.79 -13.35 -11.36
CA TRP A 26 0.43 -13.30 -10.55
C TRP A 26 1.31 -12.08 -10.86
N LEU A 27 1.45 -11.72 -12.12
CA LEU A 27 2.19 -10.53 -12.55
C LEU A 27 1.50 -9.24 -12.11
N ALA A 28 0.17 -9.17 -12.13
CA ALA A 28 -0.58 -8.00 -11.66
C ALA A 28 -0.43 -7.78 -10.15
N HIS A 29 -0.42 -8.85 -9.34
CA HIS A 29 -0.17 -8.75 -7.89
C HIS A 29 1.28 -8.37 -7.57
N ALA A 30 2.26 -8.89 -8.32
CA ALA A 30 3.66 -8.52 -8.17
C ALA A 30 3.93 -7.07 -8.58
N GLN A 31 3.27 -6.58 -9.63
CA GLN A 31 3.40 -5.18 -10.06
C GLN A 31 2.81 -4.18 -9.05
N ASN A 32 1.69 -4.53 -8.40
CA ASN A 32 1.12 -3.69 -7.34
C ASN A 32 2.04 -3.60 -6.12
N ALA A 33 2.72 -4.68 -5.75
CA ALA A 33 3.70 -4.66 -4.66
C ALA A 33 4.91 -3.76 -4.97
N LEU A 34 5.40 -3.77 -6.21
CA LEU A 34 6.55 -2.96 -6.65
C LEU A 34 6.21 -1.46 -6.79
N ILE A 35 4.99 -1.12 -7.20
CA ILE A 35 4.53 0.28 -7.29
C ILE A 35 4.37 0.90 -5.89
N ASP A 36 4.02 0.10 -4.91
CA ASP A 36 3.83 0.53 -3.53
C ASP A 36 5.15 0.98 -2.89
N ASP A 37 6.26 0.32 -3.20
CA ASP A 37 7.60 0.64 -2.66
C ASP A 37 8.12 2.01 -3.10
N ALA A 38 7.79 2.48 -4.30
CA ALA A 38 8.25 3.78 -4.80
C ALA A 38 7.70 4.99 -4.02
N ARG A 39 6.58 4.81 -3.30
CA ARG A 39 5.91 5.83 -2.49
C ARG A 39 6.40 5.92 -1.05
N PHE A 40 7.31 5.01 -0.65
CA PHE A 40 7.81 4.92 0.71
C PHE A 40 9.33 5.15 0.76
N THR A 41 9.82 5.53 1.93
CA THR A 41 11.24 5.52 2.28
C THR A 41 11.43 4.38 3.27
N GLY A 42 12.39 3.50 3.00
CA GLY A 42 12.60 2.26 3.75
C GLY A 42 11.63 1.14 3.33
N VAL A 43 11.75 -0.04 3.96
CA VAL A 43 10.94 -1.20 3.64
C VAL A 43 9.55 -1.09 4.29
N SER A 44 8.51 -1.19 3.47
CA SER A 44 7.13 -1.28 3.91
C SER A 44 6.36 -2.29 3.06
N ARG A 45 5.39 -2.96 3.65
CA ARG A 45 4.51 -3.88 2.93
C ARG A 45 3.07 -3.75 3.41
N ALA A 46 2.13 -3.90 2.48
CA ALA A 46 0.72 -4.07 2.83
C ALA A 46 0.50 -5.42 3.51
N LEU A 47 -0.40 -5.45 4.48
CA LEU A 47 -0.88 -6.67 5.11
C LEU A 47 -2.31 -6.94 4.63
N GLU A 48 -2.69 -8.21 4.59
CA GLU A 48 -4.05 -8.59 4.17
C GLU A 48 -5.10 -8.09 5.18
N ALA A 49 -6.16 -7.50 4.67
CA ALA A 49 -7.30 -7.01 5.44
C ALA A 49 -8.59 -7.40 4.70
N GLU A 50 -8.95 -8.68 4.74
CA GLU A 50 -10.12 -9.19 4.01
C GLU A 50 -11.43 -8.52 4.45
N GLY A 51 -12.21 -8.08 3.49
CA GLY A 51 -13.60 -7.64 3.66
C GLY A 51 -13.80 -6.23 4.22
N TRP A 52 -12.73 -5.46 4.47
CA TRP A 52 -12.82 -4.09 4.98
C TRP A 52 -12.06 -3.10 4.10
N ARG A 53 -12.56 -1.87 3.98
CA ARG A 53 -11.82 -0.75 3.35
C ARG A 53 -10.80 -0.19 4.35
N VAL A 54 -9.85 -1.01 4.71
CA VAL A 54 -8.86 -0.72 5.74
C VAL A 54 -7.47 -0.87 5.13
N SER A 55 -6.60 0.11 5.32
CA SER A 55 -5.18 -0.06 5.06
C SER A 55 -4.51 -0.68 6.28
N HIS A 56 -4.08 -1.92 6.18
CA HIS A 56 -3.27 -2.61 7.17
C HIS A 56 -1.84 -2.71 6.63
N ARG A 57 -0.87 -2.06 7.30
CA ARG A 57 0.49 -1.92 6.78
C ARG A 57 1.54 -1.99 7.87
N TRP A 58 2.62 -2.70 7.59
CA TRP A 58 3.82 -2.74 8.42
C TRP A 58 4.93 -1.84 7.83
N PHE A 59 5.71 -1.23 8.72
CA PHE A 59 6.87 -0.40 8.42
C PHE A 59 8.06 -0.85 9.25
N GLU A 60 9.23 -0.97 8.64
CA GLU A 60 10.48 -1.12 9.38
C GLU A 60 10.83 0.16 10.15
N PRO A 61 11.76 0.11 11.15
CA PRO A 61 12.24 1.31 11.83
C PRO A 61 12.71 2.38 10.82
N GLY A 62 12.22 3.62 10.99
CA GLY A 62 12.54 4.76 10.12
C GLY A 62 11.76 4.82 8.80
N ALA A 63 11.07 3.75 8.38
CA ALA A 63 10.24 3.76 7.18
C ALA A 63 9.03 4.68 7.34
N ARG A 64 8.69 5.40 6.28
CA ARG A 64 7.62 6.40 6.28
C ARG A 64 6.99 6.59 4.93
N THR A 65 5.75 7.07 4.91
CA THR A 65 5.07 7.51 3.68
C THR A 65 5.71 8.78 3.12
N ALA A 66 5.43 9.09 1.87
CA ALA A 66 5.52 10.47 1.38
C ALA A 66 4.44 11.35 2.05
N TRP A 67 4.53 12.66 1.90
CA TRP A 67 3.43 13.56 2.17
C TRP A 67 2.23 13.16 1.31
N HIS A 68 1.04 13.16 1.89
CA HIS A 68 -0.20 12.83 1.17
C HIS A 68 -1.42 13.41 1.87
N ARG A 69 -2.56 13.37 1.20
CA ARG A 69 -3.85 13.76 1.76
C ARG A 69 -4.96 12.86 1.24
N HIS A 70 -6.04 12.80 2.01
CA HIS A 70 -7.26 12.06 1.68
C HIS A 70 -8.47 12.98 1.70
N PRO A 71 -9.34 13.00 0.67
CA PRO A 71 -10.55 13.82 0.65
C PRO A 71 -11.51 13.52 1.81
N GLY A 72 -11.56 12.27 2.30
CA GLY A 72 -12.42 11.85 3.41
C GLY A 72 -11.75 11.89 4.79
N GLY A 73 -10.50 12.31 4.88
CA GLY A 73 -9.69 12.20 6.09
C GLY A 73 -9.23 10.77 6.40
N GLN A 74 -8.48 10.61 7.47
CA GLN A 74 -7.93 9.30 7.90
C GLN A 74 -7.97 9.16 9.42
N LEU A 75 -8.41 8.01 9.91
CA LEU A 75 -8.20 7.57 11.28
C LEU A 75 -7.16 6.45 11.28
N LEU A 76 -6.02 6.70 11.94
CA LEU A 76 -4.90 5.79 12.03
C LEU A 76 -4.82 5.23 13.46
N PHE A 77 -4.67 3.91 13.56
CA PHE A 77 -4.40 3.19 14.82
C PHE A 77 -3.02 2.54 14.77
N VAL A 78 -2.30 2.60 15.89
CA VAL A 78 -1.07 1.85 16.10
C VAL A 78 -1.41 0.47 16.66
N GLU A 79 -1.37 -0.54 15.80
CA GLU A 79 -1.61 -1.93 16.21
C GLU A 79 -0.40 -2.51 16.95
N LYS A 80 0.81 -2.18 16.49
CA LYS A 80 2.08 -2.64 17.08
C LYS A 80 3.19 -1.64 16.86
N GLY A 81 4.09 -1.52 17.84
CA GLY A 81 5.29 -0.69 17.75
C GLY A 81 5.03 0.78 18.07
N ARG A 82 5.76 1.67 17.40
CA ARG A 82 5.67 3.12 17.63
C ARG A 82 5.63 3.87 16.30
N ALA A 83 4.69 4.79 16.18
CA ALA A 83 4.50 5.62 14.99
C ALA A 83 4.96 7.06 15.21
N ARG A 84 5.33 7.71 14.10
CA ARG A 84 5.38 9.16 13.94
C ARG A 84 4.29 9.59 12.96
N VAL A 85 3.61 10.68 13.29
CA VAL A 85 2.65 11.33 12.38
C VAL A 85 2.83 12.83 12.45
N GLN A 86 2.74 13.50 11.31
CA GLN A 86 2.80 14.95 11.26
C GLN A 86 1.84 15.48 10.19
N GLU A 87 1.02 16.44 10.56
CA GLU A 87 0.27 17.29 9.64
C GLU A 87 1.14 18.46 9.20
N ARG A 88 0.99 18.91 7.96
CA ARG A 88 1.81 20.00 7.42
C ARG A 88 1.64 21.28 8.23
N GLY A 89 2.76 21.85 8.65
CA GLY A 89 2.79 23.04 9.48
C GLY A 89 2.47 22.83 10.97
N ARG A 90 2.30 21.57 11.41
CA ARG A 90 2.06 21.22 12.81
C ARG A 90 3.22 20.47 13.44
N THR A 91 3.19 20.35 14.76
CA THR A 91 4.17 19.58 15.53
C THR A 91 4.09 18.09 15.18
N LEU A 92 5.24 17.44 15.12
CA LEU A 92 5.36 15.99 15.04
C LEU A 92 4.79 15.34 16.31
N HIS A 93 3.99 14.28 16.12
CA HIS A 93 3.46 13.44 17.19
C HIS A 93 4.08 12.05 17.11
N GLU A 94 4.44 11.47 18.25
CA GLU A 94 4.73 10.05 18.39
C GLU A 94 3.53 9.36 19.06
N LEU A 95 3.21 8.16 18.57
CA LEU A 95 2.11 7.34 19.04
C LEU A 95 2.64 5.97 19.43
N ALA A 96 2.18 5.48 20.57
CA ALA A 96 2.45 4.12 21.05
C ALA A 96 1.35 3.14 20.59
N THR A 97 1.62 1.84 20.74
CA THR A 97 0.61 0.78 20.53
C THR A 97 -0.68 1.08 21.29
N GLY A 98 -1.81 0.98 20.62
CA GLY A 98 -3.17 1.27 21.13
C GLY A 98 -3.60 2.72 20.97
N GLU A 99 -2.69 3.63 20.61
CA GLU A 99 -3.05 5.03 20.34
C GLU A 99 -3.52 5.23 18.90
N SER A 100 -4.23 6.32 18.68
CA SER A 100 -4.78 6.69 17.37
C SER A 100 -4.58 8.15 17.07
N HIS A 101 -4.58 8.50 15.78
CA HIS A 101 -4.54 9.86 15.28
C HIS A 101 -5.58 10.07 14.19
N TYR A 102 -6.34 11.15 14.28
CA TYR A 102 -7.29 11.54 13.24
C TYR A 102 -6.73 12.73 12.45
N THR A 103 -6.62 12.54 11.15
CA THR A 103 -6.30 13.60 10.18
C THR A 103 -7.59 14.00 9.47
N ALA A 104 -7.91 15.29 9.48
CA ALA A 104 -9.12 15.82 8.84
C ALA A 104 -9.06 15.71 7.29
N PRO A 105 -10.23 15.79 6.61
CA PRO A 105 -10.27 15.83 5.14
C PRO A 105 -9.32 16.86 4.54
N ASP A 106 -8.64 16.45 3.47
CA ASP A 106 -7.69 17.26 2.68
C ASP A 106 -6.48 17.83 3.43
N VAL A 107 -6.26 17.45 4.70
CA VAL A 107 -5.05 17.82 5.44
C VAL A 107 -3.87 17.00 4.95
N GLU A 108 -2.82 17.70 4.49
CA GLU A 108 -1.57 17.06 4.11
C GLU A 108 -0.84 16.55 5.35
N HIS A 109 -0.47 15.28 5.31
CA HIS A 109 0.19 14.60 6.41
C HIS A 109 1.11 13.50 5.93
N TRP A 110 1.92 12.99 6.82
CA TRP A 110 2.69 11.75 6.65
C TRP A 110 2.66 10.95 7.95
N HIS A 111 2.91 9.66 7.85
CA HIS A 111 3.08 8.75 8.98
C HIS A 111 4.12 7.67 8.66
N GLY A 112 4.70 7.11 9.70
CA GLY A 112 5.72 6.07 9.59
C GLY A 112 6.17 5.54 10.95
N ALA A 113 7.14 4.64 10.94
CA ALA A 113 7.77 4.10 12.14
C ALA A 113 8.68 5.13 12.81
N THR A 114 8.91 5.01 14.12
CA THR A 114 10.02 5.72 14.80
C THR A 114 11.38 5.17 14.36
N PRO A 115 12.49 5.87 14.59
CA PRO A 115 13.82 5.39 14.18
C PRO A 115 14.23 4.06 14.83
N ASP A 116 13.68 3.75 15.99
CA ASP A 116 14.08 2.68 16.90
C ASP A 116 13.03 1.56 17.04
N SER A 117 11.88 1.68 16.39
CA SER A 117 10.79 0.71 16.48
C SER A 117 10.11 0.47 15.13
N GLU A 118 9.73 -0.76 14.85
CA GLU A 118 8.77 -1.06 13.80
C GLU A 118 7.39 -0.42 14.09
N PHE A 119 6.55 -0.34 13.08
CA PHE A 119 5.20 0.16 13.20
C PHE A 119 4.24 -0.65 12.34
N THR A 120 3.18 -1.17 12.95
CA THR A 120 2.03 -1.73 12.23
C THR A 120 0.82 -0.85 12.47
N GLN A 121 0.21 -0.40 11.38
CA GLN A 121 -0.98 0.43 11.42
C GLN A 121 -2.22 -0.30 10.94
N VAL A 122 -3.37 0.11 11.48
CA VAL A 122 -4.68 0.00 10.84
C VAL A 122 -5.15 1.42 10.55
N ALA A 123 -5.38 1.74 9.27
CA ALA A 123 -5.86 3.05 8.87
C ALA A 123 -7.21 2.93 8.17
N LEU A 124 -8.17 3.71 8.64
CA LEU A 124 -9.53 3.80 8.15
C LEU A 124 -9.73 5.13 7.41
N GLY A 125 -10.14 5.06 6.15
CA GLY A 125 -10.55 6.24 5.37
C GLY A 125 -12.08 6.33 5.26
N ARG A 126 -12.62 7.55 5.15
CA ARG A 126 -14.01 7.79 4.75
C ARG A 126 -14.11 7.95 3.24
N GLY A 127 -15.23 7.49 2.65
CA GLY A 127 -15.52 7.64 1.24
C GLY A 127 -14.91 6.53 0.36
N GLU A 128 -14.96 6.73 -0.94
CA GLU A 128 -14.31 5.84 -1.91
C GLU A 128 -12.80 5.89 -1.67
N ALA A 129 -12.22 4.75 -1.37
CA ALA A 129 -10.80 4.61 -1.00
C ALA A 129 -9.80 4.99 -2.13
N ALA A 130 -10.30 5.51 -3.25
CA ALA A 130 -9.55 5.60 -4.49
C ALA A 130 -8.58 6.80 -4.56
N GLU A 131 -8.72 7.84 -3.74
CA GLU A 131 -8.01 9.07 -4.03
C GLU A 131 -7.09 9.55 -2.90
N THR A 132 -6.03 8.77 -2.64
CA THR A 132 -4.87 9.34 -1.96
C THR A 132 -4.12 10.23 -2.94
N VAL A 133 -4.05 11.52 -2.67
CA VAL A 133 -3.20 12.45 -3.41
C VAL A 133 -1.81 12.39 -2.81
N TRP A 134 -0.88 11.76 -3.52
CA TRP A 134 0.52 11.64 -3.11
C TRP A 134 1.29 12.89 -3.52
N LEU A 135 2.17 13.36 -2.62
CA LEU A 135 3.02 14.54 -2.77
C LEU A 135 4.51 14.12 -2.68
N GLU A 136 5.38 15.06 -2.32
CA GLU A 136 6.81 14.83 -2.20
C GLU A 136 7.17 13.90 -1.02
N LYS A 137 8.35 13.25 -1.11
CA LYS A 137 8.87 12.46 -0.01
C LYS A 137 9.21 13.35 1.20
N VAL A 138 8.99 12.82 2.39
CA VAL A 138 9.41 13.43 3.66
C VAL A 138 10.93 13.39 3.74
N THR A 139 11.55 14.56 3.92
CA THR A 139 13.01 14.67 4.12
C THR A 139 13.42 14.16 5.51
N ASP A 140 14.70 13.86 5.71
CA ASP A 140 15.21 13.45 7.04
C ASP A 140 15.08 14.56 8.07
N GLN A 141 15.16 15.83 7.67
CA GLN A 141 14.92 16.98 8.56
C GLN A 141 13.47 17.03 9.03
N GLN A 142 12.51 16.91 8.11
CA GLN A 142 11.07 16.86 8.44
C GLN A 142 10.77 15.64 9.32
N TYR A 143 11.32 14.48 8.98
CA TYR A 143 11.17 13.27 9.79
C TYR A 143 11.74 13.43 11.21
N ALA A 144 12.81 14.21 11.40
CA ALA A 144 13.37 14.53 12.70
C ALA A 144 12.63 15.65 13.44
N GLY A 145 11.53 16.18 12.87
CA GLY A 145 10.74 17.27 13.47
C GLY A 145 11.44 18.65 13.43
N ARG A 146 12.29 18.88 12.41
CA ARG A 146 13.08 20.11 12.23
C ARG A 146 12.69 20.88 10.99
#